data_daaa8fda0556c911e58b571ef75fdc9c
#
_entry.id   daaa8fda0556c911e58b571ef75fdc9c
#
_cell.length_a   1.000
_cell.length_b   1.000
_cell.length_c   1.000
_cell.angle_alpha   90.00
_cell.angle_beta   90.00
_cell.angle_gamma   90.00
#
_symmetry.space_group_name_H-M   'P 1'
#
loop_
_entity.id
_entity.type
_entity.pdbx_description
1 polymer ?
#
loop_
_entity_poly.entity_id
_entity_poly.type
_entity_poly.pdbx_seq_one_letter_code
_entity_poly.pdbx_strand_id
1 'polypeptide(L)'
;MTIERRTVLVGAAALTAAYATPVQASTRIPLRGMNYDTEREVWLTPYVRHDIKAIRHQLHCTGILLLGSDLHRLTEAAEIATAEGLKVWFEPRQFDKGARETLAFIKAVGHVAERLKAGLSLGCELTIFMDGLVPGKNYIERAQALATTPDYNQRLNNFLATALTTVRSIFHGPITYSSGVWEDVAWQGFDMVGIDLYRDSSNEKTYASDVRALHRHRKPVIITEFGCCTYRGADKRGGDGFDIIDWTKNPPVIKGHHVRDERVQARYIDECLTVHERQGVHGTFVYNFIETESPYMRNPKLDMDMAGFSVVKVFPDYARTGRWAPKLSFHTITQHFK
;
A
#
# COMPACT_ATOMS: atom_id res chain seq x y z
N MET A 1 26.64 -34.26 74.34
CA MET A 1 27.32 -33.67 73.18
C MET A 1 26.28 -33.01 72.35
N THR A 2 26.12 -31.72 72.55
CA THR A 2 25.02 -30.90 72.00
C THR A 2 25.63 -30.10 70.78
N ILE A 3 25.06 -30.26 69.62
CA ILE A 3 25.45 -29.49 68.40
C ILE A 3 24.44 -28.36 68.20
N GLU A 4 24.95 -27.14 68.36
CA GLU A 4 24.18 -25.90 68.10
C GLU A 4 23.88 -25.74 66.60
N ARG A 5 22.64 -25.42 66.30
CA ARG A 5 22.20 -25.01 64.95
C ARG A 5 22.38 -23.49 64.82
N ARG A 6 23.28 -23.09 63.88
CA ARG A 6 23.39 -21.68 63.42
C ARG A 6 22.32 -21.39 62.43
N THR A 7 21.47 -20.43 62.70
CA THR A 7 20.46 -19.86 61.84
C THR A 7 21.12 -18.88 60.86
N VAL A 8 21.06 -19.14 59.57
CA VAL A 8 21.49 -18.21 58.53
C VAL A 8 20.26 -17.40 58.06
N LEU A 9 20.26 -16.11 58.37
CA LEU A 9 19.29 -15.16 57.84
C LEU A 9 19.66 -14.85 56.37
N VAL A 10 18.82 -15.30 55.44
CA VAL A 10 18.87 -14.88 54.01
C VAL A 10 17.98 -13.65 53.85
N GLY A 11 18.63 -12.51 53.63
CA GLY A 11 17.93 -11.26 53.32
C GLY A 11 17.31 -11.34 51.91
N ALA A 12 15.98 -11.26 51.85
CA ALA A 12 15.27 -11.13 50.59
C ALA A 12 15.37 -9.68 50.11
N ALA A 13 16.19 -9.46 49.09
CA ALA A 13 16.16 -8.19 48.32
C ALA A 13 14.91 -8.17 47.44
N ALA A 14 13.94 -7.33 47.78
CA ALA A 14 12.78 -7.07 46.93
C ALA A 14 13.23 -6.29 45.68
N LEU A 15 13.31 -6.97 44.52
CA LEU A 15 13.41 -6.34 43.22
C LEU A 15 12.04 -5.73 42.89
N THR A 16 11.92 -4.41 43.07
CA THR A 16 10.82 -3.63 42.50
C THR A 16 10.98 -3.58 41.00
N ALA A 17 10.27 -4.47 40.28
CA ALA A 17 10.10 -4.36 38.84
C ALA A 17 9.31 -3.08 38.60
N ALA A 18 10.00 -2.05 38.08
CA ALA A 18 9.34 -0.88 37.53
C ALA A 18 8.55 -1.34 36.30
N TYR A 19 7.25 -1.50 36.44
CA TYR A 19 6.34 -1.65 35.33
C TYR A 19 6.42 -0.34 34.54
N ALA A 20 7.11 -0.38 33.39
CA ALA A 20 7.01 0.68 32.40
C ALA A 20 5.53 0.78 32.02
N THR A 21 4.89 1.87 32.39
CA THR A 21 3.55 2.19 31.91
C THR A 21 3.62 2.17 30.38
N PRO A 22 2.74 1.40 29.72
CA PRO A 22 2.69 1.44 28.26
C PRO A 22 2.42 2.90 27.89
N VAL A 23 3.35 3.50 27.16
CA VAL A 23 3.10 4.78 26.47
C VAL A 23 1.83 4.55 25.68
N GLN A 24 0.76 5.22 26.05
CA GLN A 24 -0.51 5.17 25.34
C GLN A 24 -0.20 5.73 23.95
N ALA A 25 0.03 4.84 22.98
CA ALA A 25 0.30 5.21 21.61
C ALA A 25 -0.84 6.13 21.14
N SER A 26 -0.50 7.24 20.53
CA SER A 26 -1.49 8.09 19.87
C SER A 26 -2.35 7.17 19.01
N THR A 27 -3.65 7.11 19.26
CA THR A 27 -4.58 6.26 18.52
C THR A 27 -4.71 6.68 17.06
N ARG A 28 -4.13 7.81 16.69
CA ARG A 28 -4.24 8.39 15.36
C ARG A 28 -3.01 8.09 14.51
N ILE A 29 -3.23 7.46 13.34
CA ILE A 29 -2.15 7.20 12.37
C ILE A 29 -1.58 8.54 11.86
N PRO A 30 -0.26 8.79 11.97
CA PRO A 30 0.35 10.06 11.55
C PRO A 30 0.23 10.35 10.04
N LEU A 31 0.43 9.31 9.22
CA LEU A 31 0.40 9.40 7.76
C LEU A 31 -0.82 8.62 7.24
N ARG A 32 -1.92 9.33 7.01
CA ARG A 32 -3.19 8.79 6.50
C ARG A 32 -3.32 9.17 5.04
N GLY A 33 -3.40 8.21 4.15
CA GLY A 33 -3.30 8.50 2.72
C GLY A 33 -4.11 7.60 1.81
N MET A 34 -4.05 7.96 0.55
CA MET A 34 -4.58 7.23 -0.58
C MET A 34 -3.47 6.91 -1.56
N ASN A 35 -3.56 5.75 -2.20
CA ASN A 35 -2.86 5.50 -3.44
C ASN A 35 -3.53 6.25 -4.59
N TYR A 36 -2.71 6.81 -5.47
CA TYR A 36 -3.17 7.53 -6.65
C TYR A 36 -2.35 7.07 -7.85
N ASP A 37 -2.97 6.23 -8.65
CA ASP A 37 -2.36 5.67 -9.84
C ASP A 37 -2.33 6.70 -10.97
N THR A 38 -1.16 6.87 -11.58
CA THR A 38 -0.96 7.79 -12.72
C THR A 38 -1.05 7.07 -14.07
N GLU A 39 -1.16 5.73 -14.07
CA GLU A 39 -1.35 4.90 -15.27
C GLU A 39 -2.82 4.88 -15.70
N ARG A 40 -3.27 5.95 -16.32
CA ARG A 40 -4.66 6.13 -16.75
C ARG A 40 -4.72 6.60 -18.19
N GLU A 41 -5.72 6.14 -18.96
CA GLU A 41 -5.94 6.64 -20.32
C GLU A 41 -6.28 8.13 -20.33
N VAL A 42 -7.14 8.55 -19.40
CA VAL A 42 -7.56 9.95 -19.27
C VAL A 42 -6.70 10.66 -18.22
N TRP A 43 -5.78 11.49 -18.69
CA TRP A 43 -4.94 12.35 -17.86
C TRP A 43 -5.11 13.80 -18.24
N LEU A 44 -5.89 14.54 -17.44
CA LEU A 44 -6.14 15.97 -17.63
C LEU A 44 -5.87 16.70 -16.31
N THR A 45 -5.01 17.70 -16.33
CA THR A 45 -4.64 18.50 -15.14
C THR A 45 -5.84 18.97 -14.30
N PRO A 46 -6.96 19.46 -14.87
CA PRO A 46 -8.14 19.83 -14.07
C PRO A 46 -8.74 18.66 -13.30
N TYR A 47 -8.73 17.43 -13.87
CA TYR A 47 -9.27 16.25 -13.20
C TYR A 47 -8.34 15.78 -12.10
N VAL A 48 -7.04 15.72 -12.35
CA VAL A 48 -6.01 15.43 -11.34
C VAL A 48 -6.11 16.39 -10.15
N ARG A 49 -6.25 17.68 -10.42
CA ARG A 49 -6.44 18.71 -9.38
C ARG A 49 -7.73 18.51 -8.59
N HIS A 50 -8.83 18.16 -9.25
CA HIS A 50 -10.11 17.87 -8.59
C HIS A 50 -9.97 16.67 -7.64
N ASP A 51 -9.34 15.58 -8.11
CA ASP A 51 -9.13 14.36 -7.33
C ASP A 51 -8.26 14.63 -6.09
N ILE A 52 -7.10 15.27 -6.28
CA ILE A 52 -6.16 15.57 -5.18
C ILE A 52 -6.78 16.51 -4.14
N LYS A 53 -7.59 17.48 -4.56
CA LYS A 53 -8.38 18.32 -3.63
C LYS A 53 -9.38 17.50 -2.82
N ALA A 54 -10.06 16.52 -3.44
CA ALA A 54 -10.96 15.62 -2.73
C ALA A 54 -10.21 14.75 -1.72
N ILE A 55 -9.07 14.18 -2.10
CA ILE A 55 -8.19 13.41 -1.20
C ILE A 55 -7.81 14.26 0.01
N ARG A 56 -7.39 15.50 -0.19
CA ARG A 56 -6.95 16.38 0.90
C ARG A 56 -8.10 16.86 1.77
N HIS A 57 -9.16 17.41 1.17
CA HIS A 57 -10.15 18.20 1.88
C HIS A 57 -11.43 17.43 2.22
N GLN A 58 -11.78 16.39 1.43
CA GLN A 58 -12.98 15.59 1.69
C GLN A 58 -12.65 14.30 2.44
N LEU A 59 -11.56 13.59 2.06
CA LEU A 59 -11.09 12.41 2.78
C LEU A 59 -10.21 12.75 4.01
N HIS A 60 -9.78 14.00 4.17
CA HIS A 60 -8.88 14.45 5.24
C HIS A 60 -7.54 13.70 5.28
N CYS A 61 -7.06 13.25 4.14
CA CYS A 61 -5.74 12.64 4.04
C CYS A 61 -4.64 13.62 4.41
N THR A 62 -3.59 13.11 5.06
CA THR A 62 -2.35 13.85 5.35
C THR A 62 -1.25 13.52 4.36
N GLY A 63 -1.42 12.44 3.58
CA GLY A 63 -0.47 11.99 2.59
C GLY A 63 -1.13 11.42 1.33
N ILE A 64 -0.31 11.21 0.31
CA ILE A 64 -0.67 10.57 -0.95
C ILE A 64 0.53 9.73 -1.42
N LEU A 65 0.28 8.51 -1.89
CA LEU A 65 1.26 7.64 -2.53
C LEU A 65 0.98 7.65 -4.04
N LEU A 66 1.90 8.26 -4.79
CA LEU A 66 1.81 8.39 -6.24
C LEU A 66 2.56 7.25 -6.90
N LEU A 67 1.85 6.42 -7.64
CA LEU A 67 2.42 5.26 -8.32
C LEU A 67 2.27 5.37 -9.83
N GLY A 68 3.26 4.84 -10.55
CA GLY A 68 3.24 4.82 -12.01
C GLY A 68 4.63 4.81 -12.65
N SER A 69 4.64 4.79 -13.99
CA SER A 69 5.85 4.69 -14.83
C SER A 69 6.14 5.96 -15.65
N ASP A 70 5.27 6.94 -15.61
CA ASP A 70 5.44 8.22 -16.32
C ASP A 70 5.95 9.31 -15.35
N LEU A 71 7.22 9.70 -15.51
CA LEU A 71 7.86 10.70 -14.66
C LEU A 71 7.16 12.07 -14.70
N HIS A 72 6.61 12.45 -15.86
CA HIS A 72 5.91 13.73 -16.00
C HIS A 72 4.61 13.73 -15.21
N ARG A 73 3.79 12.70 -15.35
CA ARG A 73 2.53 12.56 -14.59
C ARG A 73 2.76 12.45 -13.09
N LEU A 74 3.76 11.66 -12.66
CA LEU A 74 4.16 11.58 -11.26
C LEU A 74 4.58 12.97 -10.72
N THR A 75 5.35 13.72 -11.49
CA THR A 75 5.81 15.06 -11.10
C THR A 75 4.64 16.04 -11.00
N GLU A 76 3.77 16.08 -12.00
CA GLU A 76 2.59 16.95 -12.04
C GLU A 76 1.66 16.68 -10.83
N ALA A 77 1.31 15.41 -10.60
CA ALA A 77 0.49 15.04 -9.45
C ALA A 77 1.14 15.43 -8.11
N ALA A 78 2.47 15.24 -8.00
CA ALA A 78 3.21 15.57 -6.79
C ALA A 78 3.24 17.09 -6.51
N GLU A 79 3.42 17.90 -7.54
CA GLU A 79 3.39 19.37 -7.41
C GLU A 79 2.00 19.85 -6.98
N ILE A 80 0.93 19.30 -7.56
CA ILE A 80 -0.45 19.58 -7.15
C ILE A 80 -0.69 19.14 -5.71
N ALA A 81 -0.28 17.92 -5.34
CA ALA A 81 -0.46 17.39 -4.00
C ALA A 81 0.30 18.19 -2.93
N THR A 82 1.52 18.59 -3.24
CA THR A 82 2.35 19.45 -2.36
C THR A 82 1.70 20.81 -2.15
N ALA A 83 1.16 21.40 -3.22
CA ALA A 83 0.45 22.69 -3.15
C ALA A 83 -0.84 22.61 -2.29
N GLU A 84 -1.51 21.44 -2.25
CA GLU A 84 -2.66 21.18 -1.37
C GLU A 84 -2.25 20.78 0.06
N GLY A 85 -0.94 20.73 0.38
CA GLY A 85 -0.42 20.43 1.70
C GLY A 85 -0.43 18.93 2.07
N LEU A 86 -0.42 18.02 1.08
CA LEU A 86 -0.24 16.59 1.30
C LEU A 86 1.26 16.24 1.42
N LYS A 87 1.58 15.29 2.28
CA LYS A 87 2.89 14.62 2.28
C LYS A 87 2.94 13.64 1.13
N VAL A 88 3.76 13.94 0.14
CA VAL A 88 3.89 13.11 -1.07
C VAL A 88 4.86 11.96 -0.81
N TRP A 89 4.48 10.77 -1.25
CA TRP A 89 5.33 9.60 -1.43
C TRP A 89 5.31 9.20 -2.89
N PHE A 90 6.47 8.90 -3.45
CA PHE A 90 6.57 8.34 -4.79
C PHE A 90 6.77 6.84 -4.71
N GLU A 91 6.11 6.13 -5.62
CA GLU A 91 6.33 4.71 -5.87
C GLU A 91 6.51 4.50 -7.37
N PRO A 92 7.77 4.55 -7.88
CA PRO A 92 8.04 4.21 -9.26
C PRO A 92 7.62 2.76 -9.53
N ARG A 93 6.62 2.59 -10.40
CA ARG A 93 6.05 1.28 -10.74
C ARG A 93 6.15 1.06 -12.24
N GLN A 94 7.09 0.20 -12.65
CA GLN A 94 7.26 -0.21 -14.03
C GLN A 94 7.05 -1.72 -14.11
N PHE A 95 6.27 -2.15 -15.10
CA PHE A 95 6.06 -3.57 -15.37
C PHE A 95 7.03 -4.05 -16.43
N ASP A 96 7.55 -5.28 -16.25
CA ASP A 96 8.36 -6.02 -17.24
C ASP A 96 9.65 -5.31 -17.69
N LYS A 97 10.17 -4.40 -16.84
CA LYS A 97 11.48 -3.76 -17.05
C LYS A 97 12.57 -4.49 -16.28
N GLY A 98 13.75 -4.58 -16.91
CA GLY A 98 14.92 -5.19 -16.27
C GLY A 98 15.57 -4.25 -15.25
N ALA A 99 16.47 -4.82 -14.43
CA ALA A 99 17.12 -4.13 -13.31
C ALA A 99 17.75 -2.78 -13.67
N ARG A 100 18.38 -2.65 -14.85
CA ARG A 100 19.02 -1.41 -15.29
C ARG A 100 18.00 -0.30 -15.55
N GLU A 101 16.90 -0.62 -16.23
CA GLU A 101 15.86 0.36 -16.57
C GLU A 101 15.10 0.77 -15.31
N THR A 102 14.72 -0.20 -14.46
CA THR A 102 14.07 0.03 -13.17
C THR A 102 14.93 0.94 -12.27
N LEU A 103 16.23 0.65 -12.14
CA LEU A 103 17.13 1.48 -11.35
C LEU A 103 17.26 2.90 -11.89
N ALA A 104 17.35 3.06 -13.22
CA ALA A 104 17.41 4.37 -13.86
C ALA A 104 16.15 5.19 -13.59
N PHE A 105 14.97 4.55 -13.64
CA PHE A 105 13.70 5.21 -13.34
C PHE A 105 13.57 5.58 -11.86
N ILE A 106 13.90 4.67 -10.94
CA ILE A 106 13.95 4.96 -9.49
C ILE A 106 14.85 6.17 -9.22
N LYS A 107 16.03 6.23 -9.86
CA LYS A 107 16.94 7.38 -9.74
C LYS A 107 16.31 8.68 -10.25
N ALA A 108 15.64 8.64 -11.40
CA ALA A 108 14.98 9.81 -11.98
C ALA A 108 13.87 10.34 -11.04
N VAL A 109 13.03 9.44 -10.50
CA VAL A 109 12.01 9.79 -9.50
C VAL A 109 12.66 10.32 -8.21
N GLY A 110 13.81 9.76 -7.78
CA GLY A 110 14.56 10.20 -6.62
C GLY A 110 15.00 11.68 -6.72
N HIS A 111 15.40 12.15 -7.88
CA HIS A 111 15.71 13.59 -8.10
C HIS A 111 14.45 14.47 -7.91
N VAL A 112 13.29 14.02 -8.38
CA VAL A 112 12.04 14.76 -8.19
C VAL A 112 11.64 14.74 -6.71
N ALA A 113 11.75 13.57 -6.05
CA ALA A 113 11.46 13.42 -4.62
C ALA A 113 12.33 14.35 -3.76
N GLU A 114 13.64 14.47 -4.05
CA GLU A 114 14.54 15.39 -3.36
C GLU A 114 14.09 16.85 -3.52
N ARG A 115 13.80 17.27 -4.75
CA ARG A 115 13.35 18.64 -5.06
C ARG A 115 12.06 18.99 -4.32
N LEU A 116 11.12 18.04 -4.21
CA LEU A 116 9.81 18.24 -3.57
C LEU A 116 9.79 17.88 -2.08
N LYS A 117 10.92 17.43 -1.51
CA LYS A 117 11.03 16.95 -0.12
C LYS A 117 10.01 15.86 0.21
N ALA A 118 9.78 14.98 -0.75
CA ALA A 118 8.84 13.86 -0.65
C ALA A 118 9.48 12.63 -0.01
N GLY A 119 8.69 11.59 0.26
CA GLY A 119 9.17 10.24 0.55
C GLY A 119 9.32 9.43 -0.73
N LEU A 120 10.07 8.33 -0.68
CA LEU A 120 10.30 7.47 -1.83
C LEU A 120 10.18 5.99 -1.43
N SER A 121 9.32 5.24 -2.12
CA SER A 121 9.41 3.79 -2.21
C SER A 121 10.35 3.40 -3.35
N LEU A 122 11.23 2.42 -3.15
CA LEU A 122 12.10 1.93 -4.22
C LEU A 122 11.40 1.00 -5.21
N GLY A 123 10.09 1.03 -5.24
CA GLY A 123 9.23 0.21 -6.08
C GLY A 123 8.21 -0.57 -5.26
N CYS A 124 7.47 -1.43 -5.95
CA CYS A 124 6.41 -2.24 -5.42
C CYS A 124 6.57 -3.67 -5.96
N GLU A 125 6.50 -4.67 -5.08
CA GLU A 125 6.42 -6.10 -5.44
C GLU A 125 7.37 -6.51 -6.59
N LEU A 126 8.62 -6.04 -6.54
CA LEU A 126 9.57 -6.15 -7.66
C LEU A 126 9.86 -7.59 -8.08
N THR A 127 9.69 -8.56 -7.19
CA THR A 127 9.87 -9.99 -7.53
C THR A 127 8.93 -10.44 -8.65
N ILE A 128 7.75 -9.84 -8.76
CA ILE A 128 6.78 -10.16 -9.82
C ILE A 128 6.69 -9.07 -10.88
N PHE A 129 6.92 -7.80 -10.56
CA PHE A 129 6.78 -6.71 -11.53
C PHE A 129 8.06 -6.44 -12.34
N MET A 130 9.26 -6.63 -11.76
CA MET A 130 10.52 -6.44 -12.46
C MET A 130 10.94 -7.72 -13.20
N ASP A 131 11.40 -7.59 -14.44
CA ASP A 131 11.98 -8.71 -15.17
C ASP A 131 13.36 -9.12 -14.61
N GLY A 132 13.63 -10.43 -14.58
CA GLY A 132 14.92 -11.01 -14.24
C GLY A 132 15.10 -11.42 -12.77
N LEU A 133 14.17 -11.10 -11.85
CA LEU A 133 14.24 -11.65 -10.47
C LEU A 133 13.64 -13.06 -10.40
N VAL A 134 12.52 -13.27 -11.06
CA VAL A 134 11.81 -14.55 -11.15
C VAL A 134 11.56 -14.84 -12.63
N PRO A 135 11.66 -16.10 -13.10
CA PRO A 135 11.36 -16.45 -14.49
C PRO A 135 9.89 -16.15 -14.84
N GLY A 136 9.64 -15.58 -16.02
CA GLY A 136 8.28 -15.30 -16.53
C GLY A 136 8.26 -14.08 -17.45
N LYS A 137 7.36 -14.09 -18.44
CA LYS A 137 7.24 -13.01 -19.44
C LYS A 137 6.41 -11.82 -18.94
N ASN A 138 5.64 -12.05 -17.88
CA ASN A 138 4.75 -11.06 -17.27
C ASN A 138 4.60 -11.37 -15.77
N TYR A 139 3.96 -10.46 -15.04
CA TYR A 139 3.81 -10.60 -13.59
C TYR A 139 3.04 -11.87 -13.17
N ILE A 140 2.07 -12.33 -13.96
CA ILE A 140 1.29 -13.56 -13.66
C ILE A 140 2.19 -14.79 -13.71
N GLU A 141 2.98 -14.92 -14.78
CA GLU A 141 3.92 -16.05 -14.93
C GLU A 141 4.99 -16.01 -13.82
N ARG A 142 5.49 -14.83 -13.48
CA ARG A 142 6.47 -14.66 -12.39
C ARG A 142 5.87 -14.99 -11.02
N ALA A 143 4.63 -14.58 -10.73
CA ALA A 143 3.94 -14.94 -9.50
C ALA A 143 3.78 -16.47 -9.37
N GLN A 144 3.45 -17.17 -10.47
CA GLN A 144 3.36 -18.63 -10.48
C GLN A 144 4.73 -19.31 -10.29
N ALA A 145 5.81 -18.70 -10.75
CA ALA A 145 7.14 -19.24 -10.67
C ALA A 145 7.87 -18.99 -9.32
N LEU A 146 7.30 -18.16 -8.42
CA LEU A 146 7.88 -17.87 -7.09
C LEU A 146 8.22 -19.14 -6.32
N ALA A 147 7.30 -20.09 -6.25
CA ALA A 147 7.47 -21.34 -5.51
C ALA A 147 8.62 -22.23 -6.03
N THR A 148 9.04 -22.05 -7.29
CA THR A 148 10.11 -22.80 -7.95
C THR A 148 11.41 -22.00 -8.11
N THR A 149 11.47 -20.78 -7.57
CA THR A 149 12.64 -19.89 -7.63
C THR A 149 13.14 -19.57 -6.22
N PRO A 150 13.83 -20.49 -5.53
CA PRO A 150 14.12 -20.37 -4.10
C PRO A 150 15.02 -19.19 -3.72
N ASP A 151 15.76 -18.62 -4.65
CA ASP A 151 16.72 -17.52 -4.45
C ASP A 151 16.14 -16.13 -4.80
N TYR A 152 14.85 -16.01 -5.10
CA TYR A 152 14.26 -14.73 -5.51
C TYR A 152 14.41 -13.63 -4.45
N ASN A 153 14.32 -13.96 -3.16
CA ASN A 153 14.54 -13.00 -2.07
C ASN A 153 15.99 -12.50 -2.02
N GLN A 154 16.97 -13.36 -2.29
CA GLN A 154 18.37 -12.94 -2.38
C GLN A 154 18.59 -11.99 -3.55
N ARG A 155 18.01 -12.30 -4.72
CA ARG A 155 18.09 -11.44 -5.91
C ARG A 155 17.44 -10.10 -5.66
N LEU A 156 16.24 -10.08 -5.05
CA LEU A 156 15.55 -8.87 -4.64
C LEU A 156 16.42 -8.01 -3.72
N ASN A 157 16.94 -8.58 -2.65
CA ASN A 157 17.74 -7.85 -1.67
C ASN A 157 19.04 -7.30 -2.27
N ASN A 158 19.69 -8.01 -3.20
CA ASN A 158 20.85 -7.51 -3.94
C ASN A 158 20.49 -6.29 -4.80
N PHE A 159 19.34 -6.35 -5.48
CA PHE A 159 18.85 -5.21 -6.26
C PHE A 159 18.52 -4.02 -5.35
N LEU A 160 17.78 -4.24 -4.26
CA LEU A 160 17.39 -3.19 -3.32
C LEU A 160 18.61 -2.51 -2.66
N ALA A 161 19.66 -3.28 -2.32
CA ALA A 161 20.90 -2.71 -1.80
C ALA A 161 21.59 -1.78 -2.82
N THR A 162 21.61 -2.19 -4.10
CA THR A 162 22.12 -1.36 -5.20
C THR A 162 21.27 -0.10 -5.40
N ALA A 163 19.95 -0.23 -5.37
CA ALA A 163 19.02 0.88 -5.50
C ALA A 163 19.15 1.87 -4.34
N LEU A 164 19.23 1.37 -3.09
CA LEU A 164 19.49 2.20 -1.91
C LEU A 164 20.76 3.02 -2.05
N THR A 165 21.89 2.39 -2.39
CA THR A 165 23.19 3.06 -2.56
C THR A 165 23.10 4.15 -3.63
N THR A 166 22.46 3.81 -4.76
CA THR A 166 22.30 4.74 -5.89
C THR A 166 21.43 5.95 -5.49
N VAL A 167 20.32 5.70 -4.82
CA VAL A 167 19.36 6.74 -4.45
C VAL A 167 19.91 7.61 -3.32
N ARG A 168 20.56 7.03 -2.31
CA ARG A 168 21.13 7.78 -1.18
C ARG A 168 22.22 8.81 -1.60
N SER A 169 22.82 8.64 -2.77
CA SER A 169 23.77 9.62 -3.30
C SER A 169 23.13 10.93 -3.80
N ILE A 170 21.79 10.93 -3.98
CA ILE A 170 21.03 12.03 -4.58
C ILE A 170 19.76 12.41 -3.82
N PHE A 171 19.33 11.58 -2.87
CA PHE A 171 18.09 11.76 -2.11
C PHE A 171 18.31 11.55 -0.62
N HIS A 172 17.90 12.54 0.18
CA HIS A 172 18.12 12.60 1.62
C HIS A 172 16.83 12.41 2.45
N GLY A 173 15.67 12.34 1.78
CA GLY A 173 14.39 12.09 2.40
C GLY A 173 14.19 10.63 2.85
N PRO A 174 13.02 10.32 3.42
CA PRO A 174 12.72 8.98 3.91
C PRO A 174 12.50 7.99 2.75
N ILE A 175 13.12 6.80 2.87
CA ILE A 175 13.02 5.72 1.90
C ILE A 175 12.35 4.49 2.52
N THR A 176 11.43 3.90 1.78
CA THR A 176 10.84 2.59 2.01
C THR A 176 10.88 1.73 0.74
N TYR A 177 10.24 0.58 0.79
CA TYR A 177 9.93 -0.29 -0.33
C TYR A 177 8.53 -0.90 -0.08
N SER A 178 7.68 -0.97 -1.08
CA SER A 178 6.35 -1.57 -0.97
C SER A 178 6.45 -3.07 -1.27
N SER A 179 6.68 -3.87 -0.22
CA SER A 179 6.91 -5.31 -0.38
C SER A 179 5.60 -6.09 -0.43
N GLY A 180 5.54 -7.10 -1.30
CA GLY A 180 4.52 -8.13 -1.20
C GLY A 180 4.74 -9.02 0.03
N VAL A 181 3.67 -9.67 0.51
CA VAL A 181 3.73 -10.56 1.71
C VAL A 181 4.61 -11.78 1.53
N TRP A 182 4.95 -12.15 0.30
CA TRP A 182 5.85 -13.25 -0.05
C TRP A 182 7.32 -12.85 -0.08
N GLU A 183 7.64 -11.56 -0.01
CA GLU A 183 9.00 -11.03 -0.08
C GLU A 183 9.62 -10.92 1.32
N ASP A 184 10.81 -11.48 1.51
CA ASP A 184 11.61 -11.31 2.73
C ASP A 184 12.68 -10.23 2.52
N VAL A 185 12.33 -8.99 2.88
CA VAL A 185 13.15 -7.81 2.64
C VAL A 185 14.14 -7.56 3.77
N ALA A 186 15.39 -7.32 3.40
CA ALA A 186 16.44 -6.84 4.30
C ALA A 186 16.28 -5.34 4.55
N TRP A 187 15.59 -4.98 5.64
CA TRP A 187 15.22 -3.59 5.96
C TRP A 187 16.38 -2.69 6.44
N GLN A 188 17.62 -3.20 6.51
CA GLN A 188 18.79 -2.39 6.82
C GLN A 188 19.00 -1.32 5.73
N GLY A 189 19.19 -0.06 6.13
CA GLY A 189 19.34 1.05 5.20
C GLY A 189 18.05 1.75 4.78
N PHE A 190 16.89 1.11 4.94
CA PHE A 190 15.59 1.78 4.81
C PHE A 190 15.24 2.56 6.07
N ASP A 191 14.44 3.61 5.94
CA ASP A 191 13.96 4.39 7.09
C ASP A 191 12.69 3.79 7.69
N MET A 192 11.90 3.09 6.88
CA MET A 192 10.60 2.52 7.23
C MET A 192 10.43 1.13 6.63
N VAL A 193 9.59 0.33 7.25
CA VAL A 193 9.08 -0.94 6.70
C VAL A 193 7.80 -0.63 5.93
N GLY A 194 7.78 -0.92 4.64
CA GLY A 194 6.59 -0.78 3.79
C GLY A 194 6.07 -2.14 3.33
N ILE A 195 4.77 -2.32 3.31
CA ILE A 195 4.17 -3.58 2.90
C ILE A 195 2.80 -3.38 2.26
N ASP A 196 2.54 -4.10 1.18
CA ASP A 196 1.25 -4.26 0.55
C ASP A 196 0.54 -5.42 1.27
N LEU A 197 -0.35 -5.08 2.18
CA LEU A 197 -0.95 -6.05 3.09
C LEU A 197 -2.47 -6.10 2.94
N TYR A 198 -2.91 -6.94 2.03
CA TYR A 198 -4.32 -7.22 1.85
C TYR A 198 -4.79 -8.31 2.81
N ARG A 199 -5.97 -8.09 3.41
CA ARG A 199 -6.64 -9.10 4.20
C ARG A 199 -7.49 -10.00 3.29
N ASP A 200 -7.41 -11.31 3.46
CA ASP A 200 -8.19 -12.29 2.73
C ASP A 200 -8.63 -13.46 3.63
N SER A 201 -9.17 -14.53 3.04
CA SER A 201 -9.60 -15.71 3.79
C SER A 201 -8.46 -16.46 4.47
N SER A 202 -7.22 -16.32 4.02
CA SER A 202 -6.05 -17.03 4.57
C SER A 202 -5.52 -16.35 5.83
N ASN A 203 -5.57 -15.00 5.90
CA ASN A 203 -5.00 -14.21 6.98
C ASN A 203 -6.03 -13.43 7.82
N GLU A 204 -7.34 -13.54 7.57
CA GLU A 204 -8.34 -12.71 8.29
C GLU A 204 -8.27 -12.87 9.83
N LYS A 205 -7.88 -14.04 10.31
CA LYS A 205 -7.74 -14.31 11.75
C LYS A 205 -6.40 -13.85 12.32
N THR A 206 -5.39 -13.75 11.50
CA THR A 206 -4.02 -13.39 11.89
C THR A 206 -3.66 -11.95 11.52
N TYR A 207 -4.46 -11.25 10.72
CA TYR A 207 -4.17 -9.95 10.17
C TYR A 207 -3.62 -8.94 11.20
N ALA A 208 -4.25 -8.84 12.37
CA ALA A 208 -3.78 -7.97 13.43
C ALA A 208 -2.41 -8.40 14.02
N SER A 209 -2.15 -9.71 14.09
CA SER A 209 -0.83 -10.22 14.53
C SER A 209 0.22 -10.05 13.44
N ASP A 210 -0.16 -10.13 12.18
CA ASP A 210 0.73 -9.94 11.04
C ASP A 210 1.20 -8.47 10.97
N VAL A 211 0.28 -7.51 11.11
CA VAL A 211 0.62 -6.08 11.24
C VAL A 211 1.55 -5.84 12.43
N ARG A 212 1.24 -6.42 13.60
CA ARG A 212 2.08 -6.27 14.80
C ARG A 212 3.49 -6.85 14.59
N ALA A 213 3.61 -7.96 13.89
CA ALA A 213 4.89 -8.62 13.63
C ALA A 213 5.87 -7.75 12.83
N LEU A 214 5.40 -6.78 12.05
CA LEU A 214 6.25 -5.85 11.29
C LEU A 214 7.12 -4.98 12.20
N HIS A 215 6.66 -4.69 13.41
CA HIS A 215 7.41 -3.89 14.39
C HIS A 215 8.68 -4.59 14.91
N ARG A 216 8.89 -5.90 14.62
CA ARG A 216 10.14 -6.61 14.92
C ARG A 216 11.37 -5.95 14.31
N HIS A 217 11.19 -5.23 13.21
CA HIS A 217 12.26 -4.51 12.52
C HIS A 217 12.68 -3.20 13.20
N ARG A 218 11.97 -2.77 14.28
CA ARG A 218 12.26 -1.55 15.07
C ARG A 218 12.30 -0.28 14.23
N LYS A 219 11.47 -0.21 13.20
CA LYS A 219 11.30 0.93 12.30
C LYS A 219 9.82 1.32 12.24
N PRO A 220 9.50 2.56 11.88
CA PRO A 220 8.13 2.93 11.56
C PRO A 220 7.56 2.02 10.46
N VAL A 221 6.31 1.57 10.62
CA VAL A 221 5.63 0.69 9.67
C VAL A 221 4.66 1.49 8.84
N ILE A 222 4.68 1.29 7.53
CA ILE A 222 3.71 1.83 6.57
C ILE A 222 3.03 0.67 5.87
N ILE A 223 1.69 0.63 5.91
CA ILE A 223 0.91 -0.21 5.02
C ILE A 223 0.75 0.57 3.72
N THR A 224 1.50 0.16 2.70
CA THR A 224 1.61 0.87 1.42
C THR A 224 0.43 0.61 0.51
N GLU A 225 -0.17 -0.59 0.59
CA GLU A 225 -1.42 -0.91 -0.07
C GLU A 225 -2.30 -1.80 0.81
N PHE A 226 -3.59 -1.51 0.82
CA PHE A 226 -4.68 -2.39 1.23
C PHE A 226 -5.99 -1.87 0.64
N GLY A 227 -6.92 -2.75 0.35
CA GLY A 227 -8.18 -2.38 -0.28
C GLY A 227 -9.08 -3.58 -0.52
N CYS A 228 -10.26 -3.33 -1.05
CA CYS A 228 -11.24 -4.36 -1.35
C CYS A 228 -12.12 -3.92 -2.53
N CYS A 229 -12.52 -4.88 -3.36
CA CYS A 229 -13.50 -4.67 -4.42
C CYS A 229 -14.93 -4.54 -3.88
N THR A 230 -15.90 -4.16 -4.74
CA THR A 230 -17.27 -3.78 -4.33
C THR A 230 -18.33 -4.84 -4.61
N TYR A 231 -18.03 -6.12 -4.42
CA TYR A 231 -18.99 -7.19 -4.56
C TYR A 231 -19.02 -8.13 -3.34
N ARG A 232 -20.10 -8.88 -3.17
CA ARG A 232 -20.23 -9.84 -2.06
C ARG A 232 -19.17 -10.92 -2.14
N GLY A 233 -18.38 -11.08 -1.06
CA GLY A 233 -17.28 -12.03 -0.96
C GLY A 233 -15.93 -11.49 -1.45
N ALA A 234 -15.84 -10.25 -1.91
CA ALA A 234 -14.57 -9.62 -2.26
C ALA A 234 -13.61 -9.52 -1.06
N ASP A 235 -14.15 -9.35 0.14
CA ASP A 235 -13.41 -9.31 1.41
C ASP A 235 -12.65 -10.59 1.76
N LYS A 236 -12.93 -11.69 1.05
CA LYS A 236 -12.26 -12.99 1.19
C LYS A 236 -11.16 -13.21 0.14
N ARG A 237 -11.02 -12.32 -0.81
CA ARG A 237 -10.10 -12.46 -1.94
C ARG A 237 -8.86 -11.56 -1.86
N GLY A 238 -8.86 -10.59 -0.96
CA GLY A 238 -7.74 -9.67 -0.79
C GLY A 238 -7.34 -8.98 -2.10
N GLY A 239 -6.05 -8.98 -2.40
CA GLY A 239 -5.49 -8.42 -3.64
C GLY A 239 -6.02 -9.06 -4.93
N ASP A 240 -6.49 -10.32 -4.89
CA ASP A 240 -7.03 -11.03 -6.06
C ASP A 240 -8.53 -10.73 -6.32
N GLY A 241 -9.10 -9.76 -5.61
CA GLY A 241 -10.51 -9.38 -5.78
C GLY A 241 -10.87 -8.96 -7.20
N PHE A 242 -9.94 -8.38 -7.93
CA PHE A 242 -10.14 -7.92 -9.30
C PHE A 242 -10.27 -9.06 -10.34
N ASP A 243 -9.80 -10.29 -10.03
CA ASP A 243 -9.84 -11.42 -10.97
C ASP A 243 -11.25 -12.01 -11.14
N ILE A 244 -12.21 -11.16 -11.46
CA ILE A 244 -13.56 -11.52 -11.86
C ILE A 244 -13.89 -10.99 -13.26
N ILE A 245 -12.92 -10.45 -13.99
CA ILE A 245 -13.12 -9.92 -15.33
C ILE A 245 -12.66 -10.95 -16.38
N ASP A 246 -13.47 -11.16 -17.39
CA ASP A 246 -13.11 -11.91 -18.59
C ASP A 246 -12.59 -10.95 -19.66
N TRP A 247 -11.29 -10.79 -19.72
CA TRP A 247 -10.59 -9.95 -20.69
C TRP A 247 -10.54 -10.55 -22.10
N THR A 248 -10.99 -11.79 -22.29
CA THR A 248 -11.05 -12.41 -23.62
C THR A 248 -12.26 -11.93 -24.43
N LYS A 249 -13.20 -11.25 -23.80
CA LYS A 249 -14.39 -10.66 -24.42
C LYS A 249 -14.13 -9.21 -24.84
N ASN A 250 -14.85 -8.75 -25.85
CA ASN A 250 -14.84 -7.36 -26.28
C ASN A 250 -16.29 -6.85 -26.45
N PRO A 251 -16.77 -5.96 -25.57
CA PRO A 251 -16.09 -5.43 -24.40
C PRO A 251 -15.85 -6.51 -23.32
N PRO A 252 -14.91 -6.31 -22.39
CA PRO A 252 -14.69 -7.18 -21.25
C PRO A 252 -15.97 -7.36 -20.41
N VAL A 253 -16.14 -8.49 -19.76
CA VAL A 253 -17.34 -8.78 -18.96
C VAL A 253 -16.99 -9.41 -17.63
N ILE A 254 -17.85 -9.23 -16.63
CA ILE A 254 -17.72 -9.91 -15.34
C ILE A 254 -17.99 -11.42 -15.51
N LYS A 255 -17.04 -12.26 -15.09
CA LYS A 255 -17.16 -13.72 -15.01
C LYS A 255 -18.26 -14.12 -14.00
N GLY A 256 -18.95 -15.22 -14.23
CA GLY A 256 -19.91 -15.79 -13.26
C GLY A 256 -21.03 -14.83 -12.82
N HIS A 257 -21.48 -14.98 -11.58
CA HIS A 257 -22.49 -14.15 -10.94
C HIS A 257 -21.90 -13.46 -9.72
N HIS A 258 -21.73 -12.14 -9.79
CA HIS A 258 -21.34 -11.31 -8.67
C HIS A 258 -22.42 -10.27 -8.40
N VAL A 259 -22.64 -9.98 -7.12
CA VAL A 259 -23.61 -8.98 -6.67
C VAL A 259 -22.86 -7.80 -6.10
N ARG A 260 -23.00 -6.63 -6.74
CA ARG A 260 -22.44 -5.38 -6.23
C ARG A 260 -22.92 -5.10 -4.82
N ASP A 261 -21.99 -4.82 -3.92
CA ASP A 261 -22.27 -4.41 -2.54
C ASP A 261 -21.12 -3.53 -1.99
N GLU A 262 -21.26 -2.23 -2.10
CA GLU A 262 -20.27 -1.27 -1.59
C GLU A 262 -20.06 -1.37 -0.06
N ARG A 263 -21.01 -1.97 0.69
CA ARG A 263 -20.86 -2.17 2.15
C ARG A 263 -19.75 -3.17 2.47
N VAL A 264 -19.44 -4.10 1.56
CA VAL A 264 -18.32 -5.05 1.72
C VAL A 264 -17.01 -4.29 1.74
N GLN A 265 -16.77 -3.42 0.75
CA GLN A 265 -15.58 -2.58 0.69
C GLN A 265 -15.49 -1.64 1.90
N ALA A 266 -16.59 -0.96 2.24
CA ALA A 266 -16.63 -0.01 3.35
C ALA A 266 -16.28 -0.68 4.69
N ARG A 267 -16.90 -1.82 5.00
CA ARG A 267 -16.62 -2.60 6.22
C ARG A 267 -15.18 -3.13 6.25
N TYR A 268 -14.69 -3.64 5.12
CA TYR A 268 -13.31 -4.12 5.01
C TYR A 268 -12.30 -3.03 5.37
N ILE A 269 -12.48 -1.83 4.80
CA ILE A 269 -11.59 -0.69 5.05
C ILE A 269 -11.70 -0.22 6.50
N ASP A 270 -12.92 -0.15 7.07
CA ASP A 270 -13.17 0.19 8.48
C ASP A 270 -12.39 -0.75 9.43
N GLU A 271 -12.53 -2.05 9.22
CA GLU A 271 -11.88 -3.07 10.04
C GLU A 271 -10.36 -3.03 9.90
N CYS A 272 -9.81 -2.86 8.68
CA CYS A 272 -8.38 -2.75 8.46
C CYS A 272 -7.81 -1.48 9.10
N LEU A 273 -8.42 -0.32 8.90
CA LEU A 273 -7.99 0.93 9.53
C LEU A 273 -8.02 0.85 11.05
N THR A 274 -9.07 0.23 11.62
CA THR A 274 -9.14 -0.04 13.07
C THR A 274 -7.96 -0.89 13.56
N VAL A 275 -7.55 -1.90 12.80
CA VAL A 275 -6.36 -2.71 13.13
C VAL A 275 -5.10 -1.87 13.04
N HIS A 276 -4.92 -1.10 11.96
CA HIS A 276 -3.74 -0.25 11.76
C HIS A 276 -3.57 0.76 12.89
N GLU A 277 -4.65 1.41 13.32
CA GLU A 277 -4.65 2.32 14.48
C GLU A 277 -4.23 1.60 15.77
N ARG A 278 -4.85 0.46 16.08
CA ARG A 278 -4.57 -0.32 17.29
C ARG A 278 -3.16 -0.89 17.32
N GLN A 279 -2.61 -1.25 16.17
CA GLN A 279 -1.25 -1.77 16.08
C GLN A 279 -0.19 -0.65 15.97
N GLY A 280 -0.58 0.63 15.93
CA GLY A 280 0.33 1.77 15.96
C GLY A 280 1.18 1.90 14.71
N VAL A 281 0.65 1.62 13.51
CA VAL A 281 1.38 1.86 12.27
C VAL A 281 1.64 3.36 12.08
N HIS A 282 2.76 3.71 11.48
CA HIS A 282 3.12 5.08 11.19
C HIS A 282 2.33 5.65 10.00
N GLY A 283 2.05 4.81 9.03
CA GLY A 283 1.35 5.21 7.81
C GLY A 283 0.44 4.13 7.26
N THR A 284 -0.59 4.56 6.54
CA THR A 284 -1.51 3.68 5.83
C THR A 284 -2.02 4.37 4.58
N PHE A 285 -2.01 3.64 3.46
CA PHE A 285 -2.50 4.12 2.16
C PHE A 285 -3.54 3.16 1.62
N VAL A 286 -4.77 3.66 1.45
CA VAL A 286 -5.86 2.88 0.87
C VAL A 286 -5.66 2.77 -0.64
N TYR A 287 -5.65 1.57 -1.17
CA TYR A 287 -5.61 1.31 -2.60
C TYR A 287 -7.05 1.18 -3.14
N ASN A 288 -7.48 2.03 -4.10
CA ASN A 288 -6.90 3.28 -4.51
C ASN A 288 -7.98 4.38 -4.61
N PHE A 289 -7.64 5.60 -5.01
CA PHE A 289 -8.65 6.67 -5.10
C PHE A 289 -9.61 6.46 -6.27
N ILE A 290 -9.10 6.24 -7.49
CA ILE A 290 -9.90 6.22 -8.73
C ILE A 290 -9.30 5.25 -9.78
N GLU A 291 -10.16 4.54 -10.50
CA GLU A 291 -9.83 3.67 -11.63
C GLU A 291 -10.70 4.07 -12.83
N THR A 292 -10.11 4.82 -13.77
CA THR A 292 -10.87 5.43 -14.87
C THR A 292 -11.24 4.45 -15.96
N GLU A 293 -10.53 3.32 -16.05
CA GLU A 293 -10.74 2.24 -17.02
C GLU A 293 -11.81 1.24 -16.58
N SER A 294 -12.28 1.36 -15.32
CA SER A 294 -13.25 0.47 -14.71
C SER A 294 -14.57 1.21 -14.40
N PRO A 295 -15.34 1.64 -15.41
CA PRO A 295 -16.54 2.43 -15.19
C PRO A 295 -17.68 1.62 -14.55
N TYR A 296 -18.44 2.32 -13.69
CA TYR A 296 -19.69 1.81 -13.17
C TYR A 296 -20.75 1.70 -14.26
N MET A 297 -21.40 0.53 -14.34
CA MET A 297 -22.48 0.24 -15.25
C MET A 297 -23.68 -0.35 -14.51
N ARG A 298 -24.92 0.03 -14.92
CA ARG A 298 -26.14 -0.58 -14.36
C ARG A 298 -26.27 -2.05 -14.69
N ASN A 299 -25.74 -2.49 -15.82
CA ASN A 299 -25.69 -3.90 -16.19
C ASN A 299 -24.54 -4.58 -15.42
N PRO A 300 -24.84 -5.54 -14.50
CA PRO A 300 -23.80 -6.17 -13.68
C PRO A 300 -22.72 -6.91 -14.48
N LYS A 301 -23.04 -7.34 -15.71
CA LYS A 301 -22.06 -7.98 -16.60
C LYS A 301 -21.02 -7.03 -17.17
N LEU A 302 -21.31 -5.74 -17.18
CA LEU A 302 -20.45 -4.70 -17.72
C LEU A 302 -19.94 -3.75 -16.63
N ASP A 303 -20.28 -4.01 -15.35
CA ASP A 303 -19.91 -3.17 -14.22
C ASP A 303 -18.47 -3.50 -13.75
N MET A 304 -17.48 -3.01 -14.48
CA MET A 304 -16.06 -3.24 -14.17
C MET A 304 -15.67 -2.61 -12.82
N ASP A 305 -16.38 -1.57 -12.39
CA ASP A 305 -16.16 -0.95 -11.08
C ASP A 305 -16.40 -1.93 -9.90
N MET A 306 -17.17 -3.01 -10.09
CA MET A 306 -17.27 -4.07 -9.08
C MET A 306 -15.93 -4.74 -8.79
N ALA A 307 -15.07 -4.90 -9.79
CA ALA A 307 -13.76 -5.50 -9.71
C ALA A 307 -12.67 -4.49 -9.32
N GLY A 308 -13.02 -3.21 -9.23
CA GLY A 308 -12.10 -2.15 -8.89
C GLY A 308 -11.97 -1.95 -7.37
N PHE A 309 -10.80 -1.48 -6.95
CA PHE A 309 -10.48 -1.11 -5.57
C PHE A 309 -10.81 0.35 -5.26
N SER A 310 -11.09 1.16 -6.28
CA SER A 310 -11.30 2.60 -6.14
C SER A 310 -12.40 2.94 -5.12
N VAL A 311 -12.20 4.04 -4.39
CA VAL A 311 -13.19 4.54 -3.40
C VAL A 311 -14.20 5.51 -3.99
N VAL A 312 -13.99 5.89 -5.24
CA VAL A 312 -14.96 6.61 -6.07
C VAL A 312 -15.29 5.77 -7.30
N LYS A 313 -16.51 5.90 -7.82
CA LYS A 313 -16.93 5.27 -9.07
C LYS A 313 -16.96 6.30 -10.19
N VAL A 314 -16.38 5.95 -11.31
CA VAL A 314 -16.45 6.73 -12.54
C VAL A 314 -17.61 6.27 -13.42
N PHE A 315 -18.05 7.13 -14.32
CA PHE A 315 -19.13 6.84 -15.26
C PHE A 315 -18.56 6.74 -16.69
N PRO A 316 -19.29 6.12 -17.65
CA PRO A 316 -18.78 5.95 -19.01
C PRO A 316 -18.42 7.26 -19.74
N ASP A 317 -18.96 8.38 -19.28
CA ASP A 317 -18.64 9.71 -19.83
C ASP A 317 -17.52 10.44 -19.11
N TYR A 318 -16.74 9.74 -18.26
CA TYR A 318 -15.67 10.32 -17.44
C TYR A 318 -14.63 11.09 -18.28
N ALA A 319 -14.21 10.53 -19.41
CA ALA A 319 -13.23 11.19 -20.28
C ALA A 319 -13.66 12.60 -20.70
N ARG A 320 -14.96 12.83 -20.85
CA ARG A 320 -15.54 14.12 -21.23
C ARG A 320 -15.84 15.01 -20.04
N THR A 321 -16.22 14.44 -18.90
CA THR A 321 -16.81 15.18 -17.79
C THR A 321 -15.93 15.28 -16.54
N GLY A 322 -14.98 14.38 -16.36
CA GLY A 322 -14.21 14.23 -15.12
C GLY A 322 -15.05 13.86 -13.89
N ARG A 323 -16.33 13.46 -14.09
CA ARG A 323 -17.25 13.20 -12.98
C ARG A 323 -17.06 11.81 -12.41
N TRP A 324 -16.97 11.77 -11.09
CA TRP A 324 -17.07 10.55 -10.30
C TRP A 324 -18.06 10.75 -9.14
N ALA A 325 -18.43 9.68 -8.46
CA ALA A 325 -19.25 9.72 -7.27
C ALA A 325 -18.60 8.90 -6.14
N PRO A 326 -18.69 9.36 -4.88
CA PRO A 326 -18.15 8.62 -3.76
C PRO A 326 -18.88 7.28 -3.59
N LYS A 327 -18.12 6.24 -3.23
CA LYS A 327 -18.66 4.97 -2.74
C LYS A 327 -18.86 5.04 -1.22
N LEU A 328 -19.48 4.01 -0.63
CA LEU A 328 -19.66 3.99 0.84
C LEU A 328 -18.30 4.01 1.58
N SER A 329 -17.28 3.39 1.01
CA SER A 329 -15.92 3.39 1.55
C SER A 329 -15.29 4.78 1.65
N PHE A 330 -15.62 5.69 0.73
CA PHE A 330 -15.18 7.08 0.80
C PHE A 330 -15.61 7.73 2.12
N HIS A 331 -16.88 7.53 2.51
CA HIS A 331 -17.41 8.08 3.76
C HIS A 331 -16.79 7.41 5.00
N THR A 332 -16.54 6.11 4.93
CA THR A 332 -15.83 5.38 6.00
C THR A 332 -14.43 5.95 6.23
N ILE A 333 -13.64 6.13 5.16
CA ILE A 333 -12.30 6.74 5.24
C ILE A 333 -12.37 8.15 5.82
N THR A 334 -13.34 8.96 5.37
CA THR A 334 -13.55 10.30 5.90
C THR A 334 -13.76 10.31 7.41
N GLN A 335 -14.48 9.33 7.97
CA GLN A 335 -14.70 9.21 9.42
C GLN A 335 -13.42 8.87 10.19
N HIS A 336 -12.60 7.95 9.68
CA HIS A 336 -11.33 7.57 10.30
C HIS A 336 -10.28 8.70 10.23
N PHE A 337 -10.29 9.48 9.15
CA PHE A 337 -9.21 10.44 8.90
C PHE A 337 -9.50 11.86 9.41
N LYS A 338 -10.72 12.15 9.82
CA LYS A 338 -11.06 13.37 10.57
C LYS A 338 -10.39 13.40 11.93
#